data_af9284b8d33e4c6cce09ba6b6cf3df33
#
_entry.id   af9284b8d33e4c6cce09ba6b6cf3df33
#
_cell.length_a   1.000
_cell.length_b   1.000
_cell.length_c   1.000
_cell.angle_alpha   90.00
_cell.angle_beta   90.00
_cell.angle_gamma   90.00
#
_symmetry.space_group_name_H-M   'P 1'
#
loop_
_entity.id
_entity.type
_entity.pdbx_description
1 polymer ?
#
loop_
_entity_poly.entity_id
_entity_poly.type
_entity_poly.pdbx_seq_one_letter_code
_entity_poly.pdbx_strand_id
1 'polypeptide(L)'
;MGMKRLTACCVFGILVTSAVAQEGIVDLTDLANYANQPIPAYITRDNTPGNNPITDIGATLGRVLFYDKRLSKNDTVSCSSCHQQEHAFTDQDIASTGVAGTTGRHSMRLINPRFSSERKFFWDERATSVEDQSTKPIQDHVEMGFSGADGDPTLANLITKLSAIEEYQVLFTGVYGSPVITEQRMQRALAQFVRSIQSFDSKYDTGRATAVSDAAAFSNFTAEENAGKQLFLAPPGGPGGGGVGCAGCHRAPEFDIDPNSGNNGVVGSLGGGMDFTNTRSPSLRDLVDASGSPHTGFMHDASLSTLLDVVNHYNTIPAVVTGLDPRLQRPPGQPQRLNLSQPEKDSLVAFLNTLTGVSVYTDTKWSDPFNIINALSLIVLPLDTDALSFSGVGVAREVTVTSVGVPNVAYIFQTSTDMITWTSTASTASVAGELTMTVSAPESDPQCFYRYAYIPVE
;
A
#
# COMPACT_ATOMS: atom_id res chain seq x y z
N MET A 1 -17.28 -70.11 -10.88
CA MET A 1 -17.82 -69.02 -10.09
C MET A 1 -16.65 -68.10 -9.71
N GLY A 2 -16.33 -67.17 -10.55
CA GLY A 2 -15.15 -66.32 -10.39
C GLY A 2 -15.61 -64.89 -10.12
N MET A 3 -15.26 -64.40 -8.94
CA MET A 3 -15.54 -63.02 -8.49
C MET A 3 -14.43 -62.13 -9.02
N LYS A 4 -14.74 -61.24 -9.97
CA LYS A 4 -13.84 -60.17 -10.44
C LYS A 4 -13.90 -59.05 -9.43
N ARG A 5 -12.75 -58.73 -8.81
CA ARG A 5 -12.57 -57.50 -8.03
C ARG A 5 -12.35 -56.33 -9.00
N LEU A 6 -13.22 -55.33 -8.98
CA LEU A 6 -12.96 -54.03 -9.58
C LEU A 6 -12.09 -53.21 -8.62
N THR A 7 -10.91 -52.83 -9.10
CA THR A 7 -10.06 -51.86 -8.42
C THR A 7 -10.46 -50.47 -8.95
N ALA A 8 -11.11 -49.67 -8.12
CA ALA A 8 -11.38 -48.28 -8.44
C ALA A 8 -10.08 -47.47 -8.21
N CYS A 9 -9.54 -46.95 -9.29
CA CYS A 9 -8.42 -46.03 -9.25
C CYS A 9 -8.98 -44.61 -9.02
N CYS A 10 -8.91 -44.12 -7.78
CA CYS A 10 -9.23 -42.70 -7.50
C CYS A 10 -8.07 -41.86 -7.99
N VAL A 11 -8.25 -41.20 -9.12
CA VAL A 11 -7.38 -40.09 -9.53
C VAL A 11 -7.80 -38.86 -8.72
N PHE A 12 -7.02 -38.56 -7.70
CA PHE A 12 -7.11 -37.25 -7.03
C PHE A 12 -6.52 -36.18 -7.98
N GLY A 13 -7.38 -35.53 -8.73
CA GLY A 13 -7.05 -34.29 -9.39
C GLY A 13 -6.91 -33.19 -8.33
N ILE A 14 -5.69 -32.73 -8.09
CA ILE A 14 -5.48 -31.49 -7.34
C ILE A 14 -5.97 -30.36 -8.24
N LEU A 15 -7.20 -29.91 -8.03
CA LEU A 15 -7.67 -28.61 -8.53
C LEU A 15 -6.89 -27.54 -7.74
N VAL A 16 -5.83 -27.01 -8.35
CA VAL A 16 -5.28 -25.73 -7.94
C VAL A 16 -6.31 -24.71 -8.41
N THR A 17 -7.28 -24.40 -7.56
CA THR A 17 -8.09 -23.20 -7.74
C THR A 17 -7.17 -22.05 -7.40
N SER A 18 -6.63 -21.35 -8.43
CA SER A 18 -6.23 -19.98 -8.28
C SER A 18 -7.46 -19.25 -7.72
N ALA A 19 -7.37 -18.78 -6.48
CA ALA A 19 -8.37 -17.89 -5.91
C ALA A 19 -8.36 -16.61 -6.77
N VAL A 20 -9.27 -16.54 -7.74
CA VAL A 20 -9.63 -15.28 -8.34
C VAL A 20 -10.26 -14.48 -7.21
N ALA A 21 -9.62 -13.39 -6.78
CA ALA A 21 -10.21 -12.49 -5.82
C ALA A 21 -11.61 -12.14 -6.36
N GLN A 22 -12.64 -12.43 -5.57
CA GLN A 22 -14.01 -12.20 -6.00
C GLN A 22 -14.21 -10.68 -5.96
N GLU A 23 -14.22 -10.05 -7.12
CA GLU A 23 -14.32 -8.59 -7.24
C GLU A 23 -15.54 -8.06 -6.48
N GLY A 24 -15.31 -7.05 -5.64
CA GLY A 24 -16.35 -6.42 -4.84
C GLY A 24 -16.68 -7.13 -3.53
N ILE A 25 -15.83 -8.05 -3.05
CA ILE A 25 -16.01 -8.72 -1.76
C ILE A 25 -14.72 -8.60 -0.92
N VAL A 26 -14.87 -8.15 0.32
CA VAL A 26 -13.80 -8.17 1.33
C VAL A 26 -14.22 -9.07 2.49
N ASP A 27 -13.46 -10.14 2.71
CA ASP A 27 -13.65 -11.02 3.85
C ASP A 27 -12.90 -10.45 5.06
N LEU A 28 -13.65 -9.97 6.04
CA LEU A 28 -13.09 -9.42 7.29
C LEU A 28 -12.73 -10.51 8.30
N THR A 29 -13.05 -11.76 8.02
CA THR A 29 -12.71 -12.92 8.86
C THR A 29 -11.43 -13.63 8.38
N ASP A 30 -10.97 -13.31 7.16
CA ASP A 30 -9.70 -13.79 6.57
C ASP A 30 -8.95 -12.62 5.92
N LEU A 31 -8.34 -11.80 6.77
CA LEU A 31 -7.65 -10.59 6.33
C LEU A 31 -6.29 -10.88 5.69
N ALA A 32 -5.96 -10.13 4.66
CA ALA A 32 -4.61 -10.15 4.12
C ALA A 32 -3.57 -9.67 5.16
N ASN A 33 -2.39 -10.27 5.14
CA ASN A 33 -1.29 -9.92 6.05
C ASN A 33 -0.60 -8.62 5.61
N TYR A 34 -0.93 -7.52 6.27
CA TYR A 34 -0.26 -6.21 6.13
C TYR A 34 0.68 -5.93 7.29
N ALA A 35 0.34 -6.38 8.50
CA ALA A 35 1.05 -6.06 9.73
C ALA A 35 2.40 -6.78 9.83
N ASN A 36 2.46 -8.03 9.39
CA ASN A 36 3.61 -8.91 9.54
C ASN A 36 4.23 -9.32 8.21
N GLN A 37 4.28 -8.39 7.25
CA GLN A 37 4.95 -8.63 5.98
C GLN A 37 6.46 -8.82 6.20
N PRO A 38 7.12 -9.75 5.46
CA PRO A 38 8.56 -9.93 5.55
C PRO A 38 9.31 -8.63 5.20
N ILE A 39 10.23 -8.23 6.05
CA ILE A 39 11.14 -7.10 5.82
C ILE A 39 12.56 -7.67 5.76
N PRO A 40 13.33 -7.42 4.69
CA PRO A 40 14.71 -7.88 4.62
C PRO A 40 15.56 -7.36 5.78
N ALA A 41 16.44 -8.21 6.33
CA ALA A 41 17.24 -7.85 7.50
C ALA A 41 18.19 -6.64 7.30
N TYR A 42 18.49 -6.29 6.06
CA TYR A 42 19.29 -5.12 5.72
C TYR A 42 18.49 -3.81 5.67
N ILE A 43 17.15 -3.86 5.73
CA ILE A 43 16.28 -2.69 5.91
C ILE A 43 16.15 -2.43 7.40
N THR A 44 16.65 -1.29 7.86
CA THR A 44 16.72 -0.97 9.28
C THR A 44 15.88 0.24 9.69
N ARG A 45 15.27 0.92 8.72
CA ARG A 45 14.39 2.06 8.95
C ARG A 45 12.94 1.64 8.95
N ASP A 46 12.18 2.24 9.83
CA ASP A 46 10.73 2.15 9.90
C ASP A 46 10.19 3.47 10.48
N ASN A 47 9.43 4.21 9.70
CA ASN A 47 8.84 5.48 10.13
C ASN A 47 7.40 5.33 10.64
N THR A 48 6.93 4.10 10.87
CA THR A 48 5.61 3.84 11.42
C THR A 48 5.47 4.45 12.80
N PRO A 49 4.50 5.35 13.04
CA PRO A 49 4.32 5.95 14.35
C PRO A 49 3.85 4.93 15.38
N GLY A 50 4.37 4.99 16.61
CA GLY A 50 3.95 4.08 17.69
C GLY A 50 2.46 4.17 18.05
N ASN A 51 1.79 5.28 17.75
CA ASN A 51 0.36 5.47 17.95
C ASN A 51 -0.50 5.14 16.72
N ASN A 52 0.10 4.68 15.62
CA ASN A 52 -0.59 4.19 14.42
C ASN A 52 0.18 3.01 13.80
N PRO A 53 0.36 1.89 14.53
CA PRO A 53 0.98 0.69 13.99
C PRO A 53 0.12 0.14 12.84
N ILE A 54 0.74 -0.55 11.89
CA ILE A 54 0.00 -1.25 10.84
C ILE A 54 -0.71 -2.45 11.47
N THR A 55 -2.02 -2.54 11.24
CA THR A 55 -2.85 -3.71 11.57
C THR A 55 -3.55 -4.20 10.31
N ASP A 56 -3.85 -5.49 10.23
CA ASP A 56 -4.45 -6.06 9.02
C ASP A 56 -5.81 -5.42 8.75
N ILE A 57 -6.65 -5.27 9.76
CA ILE A 57 -7.96 -4.61 9.60
C ILE A 57 -7.85 -3.10 9.33
N GLY A 58 -6.87 -2.41 9.93
CA GLY A 58 -6.65 -0.98 9.71
C GLY A 58 -6.16 -0.69 8.28
N ALA A 59 -5.25 -1.51 7.76
CA ALA A 59 -4.80 -1.43 6.38
C ALA A 59 -5.91 -1.84 5.40
N THR A 60 -6.76 -2.80 5.75
CA THR A 60 -7.94 -3.17 4.95
C THR A 60 -8.92 -2.00 4.83
N LEU A 61 -9.25 -1.31 5.93
CA LEU A 61 -10.04 -0.07 5.89
C LEU A 61 -9.33 0.99 5.01
N GLY A 62 -8.02 1.15 5.16
CA GLY A 62 -7.24 2.07 4.35
C GLY A 62 -7.29 1.74 2.85
N ARG A 63 -7.23 0.44 2.49
CA ARG A 63 -7.40 -0.04 1.11
C ARG A 63 -8.77 0.31 0.56
N VAL A 64 -9.84 0.06 1.31
CA VAL A 64 -11.20 0.42 0.90
C VAL A 64 -11.30 1.93 0.67
N LEU A 65 -10.81 2.76 1.58
CA LEU A 65 -10.80 4.22 1.40
C LEU A 65 -9.97 4.65 0.17
N PHE A 66 -8.83 3.99 -0.09
CA PHE A 66 -7.92 4.35 -1.17
C PHE A 66 -8.54 4.14 -2.57
N TYR A 67 -9.38 3.11 -2.72
CA TYR A 67 -10.00 2.75 -4.00
C TYR A 67 -11.41 3.32 -4.18
N ASP A 68 -12.06 3.83 -3.12
CA ASP A 68 -13.44 4.29 -3.18
C ASP A 68 -13.59 5.64 -3.88
N LYS A 69 -14.22 5.65 -5.05
CA LYS A 69 -14.52 6.87 -5.80
C LYS A 69 -15.49 7.82 -5.09
N ARG A 70 -16.26 7.31 -4.12
CA ARG A 70 -17.16 8.13 -3.28
C ARG A 70 -16.41 9.15 -2.41
N LEU A 71 -15.07 9.04 -2.31
CA LEU A 71 -14.23 10.04 -1.65
C LEU A 71 -14.03 11.31 -2.48
N SER A 72 -14.49 11.37 -3.73
CA SER A 72 -14.57 12.61 -4.52
C SER A 72 -15.99 13.19 -4.55
N LYS A 73 -16.10 14.50 -4.82
CA LYS A 73 -17.38 15.23 -4.75
C LYS A 73 -18.44 14.73 -5.75
N ASN A 74 -18.00 14.12 -6.83
CA ASN A 74 -18.85 13.63 -7.93
C ASN A 74 -18.76 12.10 -8.12
N ASP A 75 -18.13 11.37 -7.20
CA ASP A 75 -18.00 9.91 -7.21
C ASP A 75 -17.22 9.34 -8.41
N THR A 76 -16.28 10.11 -8.98
CA THR A 76 -15.53 9.70 -10.19
C THR A 76 -14.06 9.41 -9.92
N VAL A 77 -13.47 9.98 -8.87
CA VAL A 77 -12.03 9.93 -8.58
C VAL A 77 -11.79 9.31 -7.21
N SER A 78 -10.83 8.41 -7.13
CA SER A 78 -10.26 7.84 -5.90
C SER A 78 -8.75 8.08 -5.85
N CYS A 79 -8.07 7.72 -4.76
CA CYS A 79 -6.61 7.77 -4.72
C CYS A 79 -5.99 6.88 -5.82
N SER A 80 -6.59 5.70 -6.07
CA SER A 80 -6.15 4.78 -7.11
C SER A 80 -6.34 5.29 -8.53
N SER A 81 -7.14 6.33 -8.75
CA SER A 81 -7.27 6.95 -10.09
C SER A 81 -5.96 7.60 -10.55
N CYS A 82 -5.13 8.06 -9.59
CA CYS A 82 -3.84 8.71 -9.83
C CYS A 82 -2.65 7.85 -9.34
N HIS A 83 -2.92 6.83 -8.52
CA HIS A 83 -1.92 5.92 -7.95
C HIS A 83 -2.30 4.48 -8.31
N GLN A 84 -2.02 4.08 -9.55
CA GLN A 84 -2.42 2.81 -10.15
C GLN A 84 -1.43 1.70 -9.79
N GLN A 85 -1.92 0.58 -9.24
CA GLN A 85 -1.06 -0.51 -8.76
C GLN A 85 -0.17 -1.07 -9.87
N GLU A 86 -0.70 -1.29 -11.06
CA GLU A 86 0.01 -1.80 -12.23
C GLU A 86 1.14 -0.89 -12.73
N HIS A 87 1.18 0.36 -12.24
CA HIS A 87 2.21 1.35 -12.54
C HIS A 87 3.02 1.75 -11.29
N ALA A 88 3.25 0.80 -10.36
CA ALA A 88 3.95 1.08 -9.10
C ALA A 88 3.30 2.18 -8.27
N PHE A 89 1.98 2.28 -8.30
CA PHE A 89 1.19 3.32 -7.63
C PHE A 89 1.57 4.74 -8.07
N THR A 90 1.85 4.94 -9.36
CA THR A 90 1.87 6.24 -10.04
C THR A 90 0.81 6.27 -11.14
N ASP A 91 0.70 7.36 -11.90
CA ASP A 91 -0.21 7.51 -13.03
C ASP A 91 0.50 7.20 -14.35
N GLN A 92 -0.22 6.72 -15.34
CA GLN A 92 0.24 6.65 -16.73
C GLN A 92 0.27 8.04 -17.39
N ASP A 93 -0.65 8.91 -17.00
CA ASP A 93 -0.74 10.25 -17.53
C ASP A 93 0.29 11.17 -16.88
N ILE A 94 0.82 12.12 -17.65
CA ILE A 94 1.76 13.13 -17.17
C ILE A 94 1.12 13.97 -16.06
N ALA A 95 -0.15 14.34 -16.24
CA ALA A 95 -0.96 15.06 -15.27
C ALA A 95 -2.24 14.27 -15.02
N SER A 96 -2.49 13.93 -13.77
CA SER A 96 -3.67 13.17 -13.37
C SER A 96 -4.94 13.98 -13.53
N THR A 97 -6.02 13.32 -13.97
CA THR A 97 -7.35 13.95 -14.10
C THR A 97 -8.08 13.91 -12.75
N GLY A 98 -8.39 15.10 -12.22
CA GLY A 98 -9.21 15.28 -11.03
C GLY A 98 -10.64 15.68 -11.37
N VAL A 99 -11.42 16.08 -10.34
CA VAL A 99 -12.84 16.46 -10.50
C VAL A 99 -13.03 17.85 -11.10
N ALA A 100 -12.02 18.70 -11.11
CA ALA A 100 -12.11 20.09 -11.61
C ALA A 100 -10.91 20.49 -12.49
N GLY A 101 -10.24 19.53 -13.10
CA GLY A 101 -9.10 19.76 -13.99
C GLY A 101 -8.01 18.72 -13.85
N THR A 102 -6.78 19.08 -14.20
CA THR A 102 -5.61 18.21 -14.09
C THR A 102 -4.65 18.71 -13.02
N THR A 103 -3.90 17.77 -12.41
CA THR A 103 -2.90 18.10 -11.39
C THR A 103 -1.75 18.96 -11.95
N GLY A 104 -1.18 19.82 -11.14
CA GLY A 104 -0.03 20.64 -11.50
C GLY A 104 1.32 19.94 -11.43
N ARG A 105 1.35 18.70 -10.92
CA ARG A 105 2.52 17.85 -10.83
C ARG A 105 2.15 16.41 -11.13
N HIS A 106 3.11 15.66 -11.68
CA HIS A 106 2.96 14.23 -11.91
C HIS A 106 2.77 13.46 -10.60
N SER A 107 1.94 12.41 -10.64
CA SER A 107 1.65 11.56 -9.49
C SER A 107 2.89 10.77 -9.04
N MET A 108 3.25 10.89 -7.77
CA MET A 108 4.41 10.23 -7.19
C MET A 108 4.13 8.76 -6.91
N ARG A 109 5.07 7.86 -7.21
CA ARG A 109 4.99 6.45 -6.82
C ARG A 109 4.90 6.30 -5.29
N LEU A 110 4.08 5.36 -4.82
CA LEU A 110 3.88 5.10 -3.39
C LEU A 110 4.68 3.86 -2.90
N ILE A 111 5.84 3.59 -3.46
CA ILE A 111 6.66 2.44 -3.10
C ILE A 111 7.51 2.73 -1.86
N ASN A 112 7.43 1.85 -0.88
CA ASN A 112 8.25 1.85 0.34
C ASN A 112 8.21 3.14 1.20
N PRO A 113 7.10 3.90 1.30
CA PRO A 113 7.09 5.13 2.09
C PRO A 113 7.34 4.88 3.58
N ARG A 114 7.05 3.67 4.08
CA ARG A 114 7.34 3.22 5.45
C ARG A 114 8.82 3.29 5.80
N PHE A 115 9.70 3.07 4.82
CA PHE A 115 11.14 2.92 5.04
C PHE A 115 11.93 4.18 4.67
N SER A 116 11.23 5.25 4.29
CA SER A 116 11.83 6.54 3.97
C SER A 116 12.41 7.23 5.21
N SER A 117 13.59 7.82 5.08
CA SER A 117 14.17 8.72 6.09
C SER A 117 13.52 10.09 6.08
N GLU A 118 13.08 10.58 4.92
CA GLU A 118 12.26 11.77 4.81
C GLU A 118 10.83 11.48 5.26
N ARG A 119 10.35 12.27 6.20
CA ARG A 119 8.99 12.13 6.77
C ARG A 119 8.00 13.15 6.27
N LYS A 120 8.46 14.08 5.44
CA LYS A 120 7.60 15.05 4.76
C LYS A 120 7.22 14.50 3.39
N PHE A 121 6.01 14.76 2.96
CA PHE A 121 5.41 14.17 1.75
C PHE A 121 4.92 15.23 0.78
N PHE A 122 4.54 14.82 -0.43
CA PHE A 122 4.44 15.60 -1.66
C PHE A 122 5.81 16.03 -2.21
N TRP A 123 5.84 16.45 -3.48
CA TRP A 123 7.05 16.93 -4.12
C TRP A 123 7.67 18.15 -3.41
N ASP A 124 6.83 18.98 -2.78
CA ASP A 124 7.20 20.19 -2.06
C ASP A 124 7.25 20.02 -0.53
N GLU A 125 7.17 18.81 -0.04
CA GLU A 125 7.27 18.47 1.39
C GLU A 125 6.24 19.19 2.30
N ARG A 126 5.09 19.63 1.75
CA ARG A 126 4.07 20.35 2.51
C ARG A 126 3.28 19.52 3.51
N ALA A 127 3.39 18.20 3.48
CA ALA A 127 2.81 17.32 4.50
C ALA A 127 3.89 16.77 5.43
N THR A 128 3.58 16.69 6.74
CA THR A 128 4.53 16.36 7.80
C THR A 128 4.57 14.87 8.16
N SER A 129 3.65 14.09 7.61
CA SER A 129 3.56 12.62 7.78
C SER A 129 2.69 12.02 6.68
N VAL A 130 2.66 10.68 6.57
CA VAL A 130 1.74 9.99 5.65
C VAL A 130 0.29 10.26 6.04
N GLU A 131 -0.01 10.33 7.34
CA GLU A 131 -1.33 10.69 7.86
C GLU A 131 -1.75 12.09 7.38
N ASP A 132 -0.90 13.09 7.57
CA ASP A 132 -1.17 14.48 7.16
C ASP A 132 -1.31 14.60 5.63
N GLN A 133 -0.58 13.78 4.87
CA GLN A 133 -0.69 13.74 3.41
C GLN A 133 -2.04 13.18 2.95
N SER A 134 -2.52 12.11 3.58
CA SER A 134 -3.57 11.23 3.06
C SER A 134 -4.92 11.90 2.79
N THR A 135 -5.28 12.97 3.52
CA THR A 135 -6.57 13.68 3.31
C THR A 135 -6.43 15.01 2.57
N LYS A 136 -5.21 15.46 2.25
CA LYS A 136 -5.00 16.70 1.50
C LYS A 136 -5.53 16.64 0.05
N PRO A 137 -5.33 15.55 -0.71
CA PRO A 137 -5.94 15.39 -2.04
C PRO A 137 -7.47 15.41 -2.01
N ILE A 138 -8.08 14.84 -0.96
CA ILE A 138 -9.53 14.86 -0.78
C ILE A 138 -10.04 16.32 -0.65
N GLN A 139 -9.26 17.17 0.04
CA GLN A 139 -9.57 18.57 0.30
C GLN A 139 -9.02 19.53 -0.79
N ASP A 140 -8.43 19.01 -1.85
CA ASP A 140 -8.00 19.81 -2.99
C ASP A 140 -9.15 19.99 -4.00
N HIS A 141 -9.36 21.25 -4.44
CA HIS A 141 -10.42 21.62 -5.39
C HIS A 141 -10.31 20.86 -6.71
N VAL A 142 -9.08 20.74 -7.24
CA VAL A 142 -8.83 20.13 -8.54
C VAL A 142 -8.88 18.60 -8.43
N GLU A 143 -8.29 18.00 -7.37
CA GLU A 143 -8.13 16.57 -7.27
C GLU A 143 -9.44 15.87 -6.90
N MET A 144 -10.00 16.06 -5.68
CA MET A 144 -11.19 15.34 -5.21
C MET A 144 -12.36 16.22 -4.76
N GLY A 145 -12.14 17.53 -4.57
CA GLY A 145 -13.16 18.58 -4.50
C GLY A 145 -13.96 18.68 -3.20
N PHE A 146 -13.42 18.27 -2.05
CA PHE A 146 -13.99 18.58 -0.73
C PHE A 146 -13.27 19.74 -0.05
N SER A 147 -12.92 20.77 -0.83
CA SER A 147 -12.11 21.90 -0.38
C SER A 147 -12.82 22.88 0.56
N GLY A 148 -14.15 22.91 0.54
CA GLY A 148 -14.95 23.91 1.25
C GLY A 148 -14.83 25.33 0.67
N ALA A 149 -14.13 25.48 -0.45
CA ALA A 149 -13.96 26.74 -1.18
C ALA A 149 -14.56 26.60 -2.60
N ASP A 150 -14.70 27.70 -3.31
CA ASP A 150 -15.15 27.74 -4.71
C ASP A 150 -16.48 27.00 -5.00
N GLY A 151 -17.34 26.89 -3.98
CA GLY A 151 -18.60 26.16 -4.06
C GLY A 151 -18.48 24.64 -3.80
N ASP A 152 -17.32 24.16 -3.46
CA ASP A 152 -17.10 22.76 -3.08
C ASP A 152 -17.74 22.42 -1.73
N PRO A 153 -18.21 21.17 -1.54
CA PRO A 153 -18.52 20.65 -0.22
C PRO A 153 -17.26 20.57 0.66
N THR A 154 -17.46 20.50 1.96
CA THR A 154 -16.38 20.37 2.94
C THR A 154 -16.06 18.90 3.25
N LEU A 155 -14.93 18.63 3.88
CA LEU A 155 -14.62 17.31 4.42
C LEU A 155 -15.71 16.80 5.40
N ALA A 156 -16.38 17.69 6.15
CA ALA A 156 -17.49 17.31 7.02
C ALA A 156 -18.69 16.74 6.24
N ASN A 157 -18.94 17.24 5.02
CA ASN A 157 -19.96 16.66 4.15
C ASN A 157 -19.56 15.26 3.66
N LEU A 158 -18.28 15.03 3.35
CA LEU A 158 -17.80 13.68 3.04
C LEU A 158 -17.97 12.73 4.23
N ILE A 159 -17.57 13.15 5.43
CA ILE A 159 -17.74 12.34 6.64
C ILE A 159 -19.21 11.96 6.86
N THR A 160 -20.13 12.90 6.68
CA THR A 160 -21.58 12.64 6.75
C THR A 160 -22.02 11.61 5.70
N LYS A 161 -21.55 11.75 4.45
CA LYS A 161 -21.83 10.82 3.36
C LYS A 161 -21.34 9.40 3.68
N LEU A 162 -20.09 9.24 4.12
CA LEU A 162 -19.52 7.93 4.44
C LEU A 162 -20.18 7.31 5.69
N SER A 163 -20.58 8.11 6.67
CA SER A 163 -21.23 7.62 7.90
C SER A 163 -22.61 6.97 7.64
N ALA A 164 -23.22 7.25 6.50
CA ALA A 164 -24.48 6.63 6.09
C ALA A 164 -24.30 5.28 5.38
N ILE A 165 -23.07 4.82 5.18
CA ILE A 165 -22.71 3.60 4.44
C ILE A 165 -22.39 2.50 5.46
N GLU A 166 -23.14 1.39 5.42
CA GLU A 166 -23.02 0.29 6.39
C GLU A 166 -21.62 -0.32 6.40
N GLU A 167 -21.00 -0.54 5.24
CA GLU A 167 -19.67 -1.10 5.14
C GLU A 167 -18.64 -0.26 5.91
N TYR A 168 -18.75 1.07 5.87
CA TYR A 168 -17.88 1.94 6.66
C TYR A 168 -18.18 1.86 8.15
N GLN A 169 -19.43 1.75 8.55
CA GLN A 169 -19.77 1.58 9.97
C GLN A 169 -19.13 0.30 10.54
N VAL A 170 -19.20 -0.81 9.80
CA VAL A 170 -18.55 -2.08 10.17
C VAL A 170 -17.03 -1.93 10.23
N LEU A 171 -16.41 -1.41 9.18
CA LEU A 171 -14.95 -1.27 9.06
C LEU A 171 -14.39 -0.35 10.18
N PHE A 172 -15.00 0.83 10.39
CA PHE A 172 -14.56 1.74 11.46
C PHE A 172 -14.78 1.16 12.85
N THR A 173 -15.86 0.40 13.07
CA THR A 173 -16.09 -0.33 14.33
C THR A 173 -14.99 -1.38 14.53
N GLY A 174 -14.67 -2.18 13.51
CA GLY A 174 -13.63 -3.18 13.59
C GLY A 174 -12.26 -2.60 13.96
N VAL A 175 -11.91 -1.45 13.38
CA VAL A 175 -10.60 -0.81 13.64
C VAL A 175 -10.57 -0.02 14.95
N TYR A 176 -11.64 0.73 15.25
CA TYR A 176 -11.62 1.76 16.31
C TYR A 176 -12.59 1.49 17.46
N GLY A 177 -13.34 0.38 17.44
CA GLY A 177 -14.34 0.05 18.45
C GLY A 177 -15.62 0.91 18.39
N SER A 178 -15.78 1.72 17.34
CA SER A 178 -17.00 2.52 17.13
C SER A 178 -17.13 2.96 15.67
N PRO A 179 -18.37 3.11 15.14
CA PRO A 179 -18.61 3.49 13.73
C PRO A 179 -18.30 4.96 13.43
N VAL A 180 -17.92 5.77 14.42
CA VAL A 180 -17.66 7.21 14.25
C VAL A 180 -16.52 7.44 13.27
N ILE A 181 -16.79 8.15 12.19
CA ILE A 181 -15.80 8.58 11.21
C ILE A 181 -15.25 9.95 11.58
N THR A 182 -13.94 10.12 11.56
CA THR A 182 -13.26 11.40 11.73
C THR A 182 -12.12 11.50 10.73
N GLU A 183 -11.71 12.73 10.38
CA GLU A 183 -10.53 12.92 9.52
C GLU A 183 -9.31 12.16 10.04
N GLN A 184 -9.02 12.25 11.34
CA GLN A 184 -7.87 11.56 11.94
C GLN A 184 -7.94 10.02 11.76
N ARG A 185 -9.14 9.43 11.88
CA ARG A 185 -9.32 7.98 11.68
C ARG A 185 -9.14 7.59 10.22
N MET A 186 -9.65 8.41 9.28
CA MET A 186 -9.40 8.23 7.84
C MET A 186 -7.91 8.34 7.52
N GLN A 187 -7.24 9.36 8.03
CA GLN A 187 -5.79 9.58 7.89
C GLN A 187 -5.00 8.37 8.37
N ARG A 188 -5.32 7.85 9.55
CA ARG A 188 -4.63 6.69 10.14
C ARG A 188 -4.82 5.44 9.30
N ALA A 189 -6.03 5.14 8.84
CA ALA A 189 -6.31 3.96 8.04
C ALA A 189 -5.61 4.05 6.67
N LEU A 190 -5.75 5.17 5.95
CA LEU A 190 -5.06 5.40 4.68
C LEU A 190 -3.53 5.27 4.84
N ALA A 191 -2.97 5.85 5.90
CA ALA A 191 -1.55 5.76 6.17
C ALA A 191 -1.07 4.34 6.46
N GLN A 192 -1.87 3.49 7.12
CA GLN A 192 -1.55 2.08 7.32
C GLN A 192 -1.49 1.34 5.98
N PHE A 193 -2.47 1.57 5.10
CA PHE A 193 -2.47 0.96 3.77
C PHE A 193 -1.28 1.43 2.94
N VAL A 194 -1.05 2.73 2.81
CA VAL A 194 0.06 3.30 2.03
C VAL A 194 1.41 2.80 2.54
N ARG A 195 1.63 2.72 3.87
CA ARG A 195 2.85 2.14 4.44
C ARG A 195 2.98 0.64 4.22
N SER A 196 1.89 -0.07 3.97
CA SER A 196 1.93 -1.50 3.67
C SER A 196 2.45 -1.82 2.26
N ILE A 197 2.44 -0.84 1.35
CA ILE A 197 2.93 -0.99 -0.01
C ILE A 197 4.45 -1.09 0.02
N GLN A 198 4.98 -2.30 -0.18
CA GLN A 198 6.41 -2.56 -0.15
C GLN A 198 6.88 -3.38 -1.35
N SER A 199 8.11 -3.10 -1.81
CA SER A 199 8.78 -3.79 -2.89
C SER A 199 10.20 -4.13 -2.46
N PHE A 200 10.45 -5.43 -2.22
CA PHE A 200 11.73 -5.99 -1.77
C PHE A 200 12.06 -7.32 -2.45
N ASP A 201 11.53 -7.56 -3.63
CA ASP A 201 11.71 -8.78 -4.41
C ASP A 201 12.43 -8.54 -5.75
N SER A 202 13.13 -7.42 -5.87
CA SER A 202 13.90 -7.06 -7.05
C SER A 202 15.19 -7.88 -7.20
N LYS A 203 15.82 -7.79 -8.35
CA LYS A 203 17.16 -8.37 -8.60
C LYS A 203 18.20 -7.83 -7.60
N TYR A 204 18.10 -6.54 -7.23
CA TYR A 204 18.94 -5.93 -6.20
C TYR A 204 18.73 -6.63 -4.84
N ASP A 205 17.49 -6.85 -4.45
CA ASP A 205 17.17 -7.46 -3.14
C ASP A 205 17.73 -8.88 -3.04
N THR A 206 17.60 -9.67 -4.10
CA THR A 206 18.19 -11.01 -4.19
C THR A 206 19.70 -10.98 -4.00
N GLY A 207 20.39 -10.04 -4.66
CA GLY A 207 21.85 -9.87 -4.53
C GLY A 207 22.25 -9.37 -3.13
N ARG A 208 21.52 -8.39 -2.61
CA ARG A 208 21.80 -7.78 -1.30
C ARG A 208 21.62 -8.75 -0.14
N ALA A 209 20.65 -9.65 -0.24
CA ALA A 209 20.38 -10.66 0.79
C ALA A 209 21.58 -11.59 1.04
N THR A 210 22.44 -11.80 0.05
CA THR A 210 23.63 -12.68 0.13
C THR A 210 24.94 -11.90 0.27
N ALA A 211 24.94 -10.60 0.00
CA ALA A 211 26.12 -9.76 0.05
C ALA A 211 26.36 -9.18 1.45
N VAL A 212 27.62 -8.99 1.83
CA VAL A 212 28.01 -8.45 3.12
C VAL A 212 27.65 -6.97 3.28
N SER A 213 27.52 -6.23 2.19
CA SER A 213 27.15 -4.80 2.17
C SER A 213 26.65 -4.38 0.79
N ASP A 214 26.05 -3.18 0.72
CA ASP A 214 25.66 -2.58 -0.57
C ASP A 214 26.83 -2.30 -1.50
N ALA A 215 28.01 -2.01 -0.96
CA ALA A 215 29.22 -1.74 -1.72
C ALA A 215 29.87 -3.01 -2.29
N ALA A 216 29.61 -4.20 -1.73
CA ALA A 216 30.15 -5.45 -2.24
C ALA A 216 29.59 -5.77 -3.65
N ALA A 217 30.35 -6.44 -4.49
CA ALA A 217 29.81 -6.94 -5.75
C ALA A 217 28.73 -8.00 -5.49
N PHE A 218 27.62 -7.93 -6.23
CA PHE A 218 26.54 -8.92 -6.14
C PHE A 218 26.76 -10.00 -7.19
N SER A 219 26.71 -11.26 -6.75
CA SER A 219 27.02 -12.41 -7.62
C SER A 219 25.95 -12.66 -8.70
N ASN A 220 24.73 -12.19 -8.48
CA ASN A 220 23.63 -12.27 -9.44
C ASN A 220 23.60 -11.09 -10.44
N PHE A 221 24.48 -10.09 -10.26
CA PHE A 221 24.61 -8.94 -11.16
C PHE A 221 25.61 -9.23 -12.26
N THR A 222 25.36 -8.66 -13.44
CA THR A 222 26.35 -8.58 -14.50
C THR A 222 27.52 -7.66 -14.11
N ALA A 223 28.59 -7.69 -14.87
CA ALA A 223 29.72 -6.76 -14.68
C ALA A 223 29.27 -5.30 -14.81
N GLU A 224 28.40 -5.03 -15.78
CA GLU A 224 27.84 -3.71 -16.06
C GLU A 224 26.94 -3.21 -14.91
N GLU A 225 26.02 -4.04 -14.40
CA GLU A 225 25.15 -3.71 -13.25
C GLU A 225 25.97 -3.44 -11.98
N ASN A 226 27.01 -4.24 -11.72
CA ASN A 226 27.92 -3.99 -10.59
C ASN A 226 28.74 -2.69 -10.80
N ALA A 227 29.18 -2.38 -12.02
CA ALA A 227 29.85 -1.12 -12.33
C ALA A 227 28.91 0.08 -12.09
N GLY A 228 27.68 0.00 -12.58
CA GLY A 228 26.65 1.03 -12.35
C GLY A 228 26.35 1.24 -10.87
N LYS A 229 26.25 0.14 -10.09
CA LYS A 229 26.08 0.21 -8.64
C LYS A 229 27.25 0.92 -7.96
N GLN A 230 28.49 0.64 -8.35
CA GLN A 230 29.68 1.32 -7.81
C GLN A 230 29.67 2.81 -8.14
N LEU A 231 29.35 3.19 -9.37
CA LEU A 231 29.20 4.58 -9.79
C LEU A 231 28.13 5.30 -8.97
N PHE A 232 26.98 4.66 -8.77
CA PHE A 232 25.87 5.22 -8.00
C PHE A 232 26.23 5.47 -6.53
N LEU A 233 26.86 4.48 -5.89
CA LEU A 233 27.15 4.51 -4.44
C LEU A 233 28.34 5.40 -4.07
N ALA A 234 29.35 5.46 -4.95
CA ALA A 234 30.58 6.18 -4.61
C ALA A 234 30.42 7.71 -4.77
N PRO A 235 31.06 8.50 -3.90
CA PRO A 235 31.04 9.94 -4.01
C PRO A 235 31.82 10.40 -5.27
N PRO A 236 31.49 11.54 -5.85
CA PRO A 236 32.22 12.10 -6.98
C PRO A 236 33.66 12.42 -6.63
N GLY A 237 34.61 12.03 -7.50
CA GLY A 237 36.03 12.31 -7.34
C GLY A 237 36.74 11.50 -6.24
N GLY A 238 36.14 10.41 -5.76
CA GLY A 238 36.74 9.51 -4.76
C GLY A 238 37.91 8.68 -5.31
N PRO A 239 38.72 8.04 -4.41
CA PRO A 239 39.80 7.13 -4.82
C PRO A 239 39.28 5.99 -5.72
N GLY A 240 39.92 5.75 -6.86
CA GLY A 240 39.56 4.67 -7.77
C GLY A 240 38.73 5.09 -8.99
N GLY A 241 38.64 6.40 -9.28
CA GLY A 241 38.00 6.92 -10.49
C GLY A 241 36.72 7.70 -10.27
N GLY A 242 36.27 7.76 -9.02
CA GLY A 242 35.11 8.56 -8.63
C GLY A 242 33.76 7.93 -9.00
N GLY A 243 32.79 8.10 -8.11
CA GLY A 243 31.38 7.85 -8.40
C GLY A 243 30.68 9.10 -8.91
N VAL A 244 29.37 9.02 -9.00
CA VAL A 244 28.53 10.14 -9.43
C VAL A 244 27.74 10.77 -8.26
N GLY A 245 27.74 10.12 -7.09
CA GLY A 245 27.19 10.67 -5.84
C GLY A 245 25.69 10.59 -5.71
N CYS A 246 24.99 9.77 -6.47
CA CYS A 246 23.54 9.58 -6.36
C CYS A 246 23.10 9.16 -4.95
N ALA A 247 23.89 8.30 -4.30
CA ALA A 247 23.66 7.86 -2.92
C ALA A 247 23.74 8.99 -1.88
N GLY A 248 24.22 10.18 -2.25
CA GLY A 248 24.17 11.38 -1.40
C GLY A 248 22.74 11.87 -1.13
N CYS A 249 21.82 11.58 -2.06
CA CYS A 249 20.39 11.86 -1.92
C CYS A 249 19.58 10.56 -1.82
N HIS A 250 19.91 9.53 -2.61
CA HIS A 250 19.21 8.26 -2.69
C HIS A 250 20.00 7.14 -2.00
N ARG A 251 19.91 7.06 -0.69
CA ARG A 251 20.72 6.12 0.11
C ARG A 251 20.24 4.68 -0.02
N ALA A 252 21.16 3.79 -0.38
CA ALA A 252 20.93 2.35 -0.27
C ALA A 252 20.80 1.95 1.23
N PRO A 253 20.07 0.87 1.54
CA PRO A 253 19.38 -0.04 0.62
C PRO A 253 17.96 0.39 0.24
N GLU A 254 17.39 1.41 0.87
CA GLU A 254 16.01 1.87 0.61
C GLU A 254 15.92 2.74 -0.66
N PHE A 255 17.02 3.35 -1.08
CA PHE A 255 17.09 4.31 -2.20
C PHE A 255 16.14 5.48 -2.07
N ASP A 256 15.83 5.85 -0.84
CA ASP A 256 15.01 7.00 -0.50
C ASP A 256 15.83 8.29 -0.41
N ILE A 257 15.13 9.41 -0.19
CA ILE A 257 15.75 10.71 -0.16
C ILE A 257 16.42 11.02 1.19
N ASP A 258 17.48 11.82 1.11
CA ASP A 258 18.02 12.56 2.26
C ASP A 258 17.07 13.71 2.67
N PRO A 259 16.67 13.82 3.95
CA PRO A 259 15.72 14.84 4.40
C PRO A 259 16.12 16.30 4.17
N ASN A 260 17.35 16.57 3.81
CA ASN A 260 17.86 17.93 3.58
C ASN A 260 18.17 18.19 2.10
N SER A 261 17.55 17.46 1.17
CA SER A 261 17.76 17.70 -0.24
C SER A 261 17.10 18.99 -0.71
N GLY A 262 17.78 19.68 -1.61
CA GLY A 262 17.25 20.80 -2.35
C GLY A 262 16.64 20.41 -3.68
N ASN A 263 16.30 21.41 -4.51
CA ASN A 263 15.79 21.18 -5.85
C ASN A 263 16.84 20.48 -6.74
N ASN A 264 16.39 19.61 -7.62
CA ASN A 264 17.25 18.82 -8.51
C ASN A 264 17.58 19.52 -9.84
N GLY A 265 17.15 20.77 -10.03
CA GLY A 265 17.39 21.53 -11.26
C GLY A 265 16.33 21.34 -12.36
N VAL A 266 15.35 20.45 -12.17
CA VAL A 266 14.13 20.41 -12.97
C VAL A 266 13.14 21.37 -12.33
N VAL A 267 12.75 22.40 -13.07
CA VAL A 267 11.93 23.51 -12.53
C VAL A 267 10.72 23.83 -13.41
N GLY A 268 10.41 23.00 -14.38
CA GLY A 268 9.18 23.10 -15.16
C GLY A 268 7.94 22.85 -14.30
N SER A 269 6.79 23.35 -14.73
CA SER A 269 5.48 23.08 -14.13
C SER A 269 4.50 22.65 -15.21
N LEU A 270 3.68 21.63 -14.93
CA LEU A 270 2.65 21.15 -15.87
C LEU A 270 1.60 22.23 -16.18
N GLY A 271 1.36 23.16 -15.25
CA GLY A 271 0.49 24.31 -15.45
C GLY A 271 1.14 25.49 -16.18
N GLY A 272 2.42 25.34 -16.59
CA GLY A 272 3.26 26.40 -17.14
C GLY A 272 3.98 27.21 -16.06
N GLY A 273 5.10 27.83 -16.42
CA GLY A 273 5.95 28.59 -15.50
C GLY A 273 7.03 27.74 -14.82
N MET A 274 7.52 28.21 -13.67
CA MET A 274 8.60 27.59 -12.93
C MET A 274 8.14 27.19 -11.52
N ASP A 275 8.53 25.99 -11.08
CA ASP A 275 8.32 25.46 -9.75
C ASP A 275 9.67 25.12 -9.09
N PHE A 276 10.08 25.93 -8.13
CA PHE A 276 11.35 25.75 -7.40
C PHE A 276 11.21 24.98 -6.09
N THR A 277 9.99 24.54 -5.75
CA THR A 277 9.68 23.95 -4.43
C THR A 277 9.82 22.41 -4.41
N ASN A 278 10.18 21.80 -5.53
CA ASN A 278 10.30 20.35 -5.64
C ASN A 278 11.63 19.86 -5.03
N THR A 279 11.61 19.52 -3.76
CA THR A 279 12.78 19.13 -2.96
C THR A 279 12.78 17.65 -2.61
N ARG A 280 11.58 17.01 -2.55
CA ARG A 280 11.45 15.58 -2.30
C ARG A 280 11.62 14.77 -3.56
N SER A 281 12.35 13.64 -3.46
CA SER A 281 12.28 12.58 -4.45
C SER A 281 11.68 11.30 -3.85
N PRO A 282 10.91 10.53 -4.63
CA PRO A 282 10.41 9.22 -4.18
C PRO A 282 11.54 8.20 -4.15
N SER A 283 11.28 7.01 -3.58
CA SER A 283 12.19 5.88 -3.71
C SER A 283 12.53 5.61 -5.18
N LEU A 284 13.78 5.21 -5.45
CA LEU A 284 14.19 4.78 -6.78
C LEU A 284 13.82 3.32 -7.10
N ARG A 285 13.05 2.67 -6.22
CA ARG A 285 12.51 1.35 -6.50
C ARG A 285 11.35 1.47 -7.48
N ASP A 286 11.23 0.47 -8.36
CA ASP A 286 10.15 0.38 -9.34
C ASP A 286 10.03 1.63 -10.24
N LEU A 287 11.16 2.15 -10.71
CA LEU A 287 11.21 3.27 -11.68
C LEU A 287 10.66 2.88 -13.04
N VAL A 288 10.80 1.62 -13.39
CA VAL A 288 10.43 1.01 -14.67
C VAL A 288 9.70 -0.30 -14.43
N ASP A 289 9.00 -0.78 -15.43
CA ASP A 289 8.39 -2.11 -15.42
C ASP A 289 9.44 -3.22 -15.64
N ALA A 290 9.01 -4.48 -15.66
CA ALA A 290 9.86 -5.63 -15.86
C ALA A 290 10.56 -5.66 -17.25
N SER A 291 10.08 -4.90 -18.22
CA SER A 291 10.69 -4.75 -19.54
C SER A 291 11.76 -3.65 -19.58
N GLY A 292 11.91 -2.87 -18.51
CA GLY A 292 12.76 -1.69 -18.44
C GLY A 292 12.13 -0.42 -19.01
N SER A 293 10.81 -0.45 -19.28
CA SER A 293 10.06 0.70 -19.77
C SER A 293 9.56 1.56 -18.60
N PRO A 294 9.72 2.88 -18.64
CA PRO A 294 9.11 3.77 -17.64
C PRO A 294 7.59 3.63 -17.61
N HIS A 295 6.99 3.68 -16.42
CA HIS A 295 5.53 3.72 -16.27
C HIS A 295 4.94 4.98 -16.91
N THR A 296 5.70 6.09 -16.83
CA THR A 296 5.44 7.39 -17.44
C THR A 296 6.73 8.19 -17.45
N GLY A 297 6.70 9.53 -17.61
CA GLY A 297 7.88 10.39 -17.48
C GLY A 297 8.37 10.49 -16.03
N PHE A 298 9.63 10.86 -15.91
CA PHE A 298 10.29 11.09 -14.62
C PHE A 298 10.23 12.56 -14.21
N MET A 299 10.48 12.83 -12.93
CA MET A 299 10.42 14.10 -12.23
C MET A 299 8.97 14.55 -11.95
N HIS A 300 8.84 15.66 -11.23
CA HIS A 300 7.53 16.21 -10.85
C HIS A 300 6.70 16.74 -12.02
N ASP A 301 7.36 17.05 -13.14
CA ASP A 301 6.75 17.54 -14.37
C ASP A 301 6.76 16.49 -15.50
N ALA A 302 7.19 15.27 -15.21
CA ALA A 302 7.32 14.16 -16.15
C ALA A 302 8.12 14.50 -17.43
N SER A 303 9.02 15.49 -17.36
CA SER A 303 9.75 16.01 -18.53
C SER A 303 10.84 15.10 -19.06
N LEU A 304 11.30 14.11 -18.29
CA LEU A 304 12.34 13.17 -18.69
C LEU A 304 11.70 11.82 -19.01
N SER A 305 11.90 11.33 -20.24
CA SER A 305 11.14 10.19 -20.75
C SER A 305 11.83 8.83 -20.54
N THR A 306 13.14 8.82 -20.28
CA THR A 306 13.92 7.59 -20.10
C THR A 306 14.87 7.70 -18.90
N LEU A 307 15.32 6.56 -18.36
CA LEU A 307 16.37 6.56 -17.34
C LEU A 307 17.67 7.19 -17.84
N LEU A 308 17.95 7.05 -19.13
CA LEU A 308 19.12 7.70 -19.75
C LEU A 308 18.98 9.22 -19.74
N ASP A 309 17.79 9.76 -19.96
CA ASP A 309 17.53 11.21 -19.85
C ASP A 309 17.77 11.69 -18.43
N VAL A 310 17.33 10.93 -17.42
CA VAL A 310 17.60 11.23 -16.01
C VAL A 310 19.10 11.22 -15.72
N VAL A 311 19.85 10.21 -16.19
CA VAL A 311 21.31 10.15 -16.05
C VAL A 311 21.98 11.32 -16.77
N ASN A 312 21.52 11.68 -17.97
CA ASN A 312 22.03 12.83 -18.73
C ASN A 312 21.76 14.16 -18.01
N HIS A 313 20.59 14.34 -17.41
CA HIS A 313 20.27 15.50 -16.60
C HIS A 313 21.27 15.68 -15.45
N TYR A 314 21.47 14.62 -14.63
CA TYR A 314 22.43 14.69 -13.52
C TYR A 314 23.89 14.73 -13.99
N ASN A 315 24.22 14.17 -15.16
CA ASN A 315 25.55 14.30 -15.77
C ASN A 315 25.86 15.77 -16.10
N THR A 316 24.84 16.55 -16.46
CA THR A 316 24.99 17.93 -16.93
C THR A 316 23.79 18.76 -16.46
N ILE A 317 23.82 19.25 -15.24
CA ILE A 317 22.78 20.14 -14.72
C ILE A 317 22.74 21.42 -15.59
N PRO A 318 21.57 21.80 -16.13
CA PRO A 318 21.47 22.90 -17.11
C PRO A 318 21.97 24.25 -16.59
N ALA A 319 21.54 24.63 -15.38
CA ALA A 319 21.89 25.92 -14.76
C ALA A 319 21.83 25.83 -13.23
N VAL A 320 22.43 26.78 -12.55
CA VAL A 320 22.16 27.01 -11.13
C VAL A 320 20.86 27.81 -11.03
N VAL A 321 19.84 27.14 -10.48
CA VAL A 321 18.51 27.73 -10.25
C VAL A 321 18.31 27.98 -8.76
N THR A 322 17.31 28.78 -8.41
CA THR A 322 16.92 29.03 -7.01
C THR A 322 16.63 27.71 -6.30
N GLY A 323 17.29 27.47 -5.16
CA GLY A 323 17.11 26.26 -4.37
C GLY A 323 17.77 24.99 -4.91
N LEU A 324 18.59 25.08 -5.97
CA LEU A 324 19.36 23.94 -6.46
C LEU A 324 20.22 23.35 -5.33
N ASP A 325 20.11 22.03 -5.16
CA ASP A 325 20.84 21.32 -4.10
C ASP A 325 22.36 21.61 -4.21
N PRO A 326 23.02 21.99 -3.10
CA PRO A 326 24.46 22.27 -3.10
C PRO A 326 25.31 21.08 -3.61
N ARG A 327 24.82 19.84 -3.44
CA ARG A 327 25.51 18.63 -3.93
C ARG A 327 25.53 18.53 -5.47
N LEU A 328 24.64 19.27 -6.15
CA LEU A 328 24.57 19.42 -7.60
C LEU A 328 25.32 20.65 -8.11
N GLN A 329 26.07 21.34 -7.25
CA GLN A 329 26.90 22.49 -7.59
C GLN A 329 28.38 22.14 -7.42
N ARG A 330 29.09 21.95 -8.54
CA ARG A 330 30.50 21.53 -8.55
C ARG A 330 31.31 22.25 -9.62
N PRO A 331 32.19 23.20 -9.26
CA PRO A 331 32.41 23.73 -7.90
C PRO A 331 31.19 24.51 -7.37
N PRO A 332 31.18 24.87 -6.05
CA PRO A 332 30.09 25.66 -5.48
C PRO A 332 29.74 26.89 -6.34
N GLY A 333 28.44 27.10 -6.57
CA GLY A 333 27.93 28.18 -7.41
C GLY A 333 27.97 27.89 -8.92
N GLN A 334 28.42 26.69 -9.32
CA GLN A 334 28.37 26.25 -10.72
C GLN A 334 27.59 24.94 -10.85
N PRO A 335 26.82 24.75 -11.95
CA PRO A 335 26.07 23.52 -12.13
C PRO A 335 27.03 22.34 -12.39
N GLN A 336 26.67 21.18 -11.84
CA GLN A 336 27.44 19.97 -11.95
C GLN A 336 27.70 19.55 -13.41
N ARG A 337 28.92 19.09 -13.67
CA ARG A 337 29.37 18.45 -14.91
C ARG A 337 30.18 17.21 -14.54
N LEU A 338 29.60 16.00 -14.70
CA LEU A 338 30.29 14.75 -14.36
C LEU A 338 31.15 14.22 -15.53
N ASN A 339 30.83 14.60 -16.76
CA ASN A 339 31.53 14.16 -17.99
C ASN A 339 31.55 12.63 -18.13
N LEU A 340 30.46 11.95 -17.81
CA LEU A 340 30.33 10.50 -17.94
C LEU A 340 30.45 10.07 -19.41
N SER A 341 31.24 9.03 -19.65
CA SER A 341 31.27 8.31 -20.92
C SER A 341 29.92 7.55 -21.12
N GLN A 342 29.67 7.19 -22.40
CA GLN A 342 28.44 6.42 -22.68
C GLN A 342 28.40 5.08 -21.93
N PRO A 343 29.46 4.26 -21.83
CA PRO A 343 29.44 3.04 -21.03
C PRO A 343 29.14 3.25 -19.56
N GLU A 344 29.58 4.36 -18.94
CA GLU A 344 29.26 4.66 -17.54
C GLU A 344 27.77 5.02 -17.37
N LYS A 345 27.17 5.74 -18.30
CA LYS A 345 25.75 6.03 -18.33
C LYS A 345 24.92 4.76 -18.50
N ASP A 346 25.31 3.89 -19.43
CA ASP A 346 24.63 2.62 -19.68
C ASP A 346 24.72 1.72 -18.44
N SER A 347 25.86 1.68 -17.76
CA SER A 347 26.02 0.96 -16.49
C SER A 347 25.09 1.49 -15.39
N LEU A 348 24.93 2.81 -15.25
CA LEU A 348 23.99 3.41 -14.29
C LEU A 348 22.54 3.02 -14.60
N VAL A 349 22.14 3.05 -15.87
CA VAL A 349 20.82 2.61 -16.32
C VAL A 349 20.62 1.12 -16.03
N ALA A 350 21.62 0.28 -16.34
CA ALA A 350 21.59 -1.15 -16.04
C ALA A 350 21.38 -1.42 -14.54
N PHE A 351 22.09 -0.67 -13.69
CA PHE A 351 21.89 -0.76 -12.24
C PHE A 351 20.49 -0.32 -11.79
N LEU A 352 20.00 0.82 -12.26
CA LEU A 352 18.66 1.32 -11.88
C LEU A 352 17.55 0.33 -12.26
N ASN A 353 17.67 -0.36 -13.38
CA ASN A 353 16.75 -1.42 -13.80
C ASN A 353 16.70 -2.60 -12.80
N THR A 354 17.77 -2.85 -12.04
CA THR A 354 17.80 -3.92 -11.05
C THR A 354 16.93 -3.65 -9.81
N LEU A 355 16.42 -2.43 -9.65
CA LEU A 355 15.62 -2.00 -8.51
C LEU A 355 14.11 -2.26 -8.70
N THR A 356 13.70 -2.82 -9.84
CA THR A 356 12.31 -3.17 -10.14
C THR A 356 11.95 -4.49 -9.49
N GLY A 357 10.89 -4.49 -8.68
CA GLY A 357 10.28 -5.66 -8.06
C GLY A 357 9.29 -6.37 -8.99
N VAL A 358 8.62 -7.37 -8.46
CA VAL A 358 7.67 -8.21 -9.22
C VAL A 358 6.28 -8.20 -8.61
N SER A 359 6.17 -8.45 -7.29
CA SER A 359 4.89 -8.72 -6.64
C SER A 359 4.02 -7.48 -6.45
N VAL A 360 4.61 -6.31 -6.31
CA VAL A 360 3.86 -5.07 -6.00
C VAL A 360 2.79 -4.74 -7.05
N TYR A 361 3.00 -5.12 -8.29
CA TYR A 361 2.11 -4.83 -9.43
C TYR A 361 0.84 -5.67 -9.45
N THR A 362 0.85 -6.86 -8.82
CA THR A 362 -0.21 -7.87 -9.00
C THR A 362 -0.68 -8.52 -7.70
N ASP A 363 -0.01 -8.27 -6.56
CA ASP A 363 -0.43 -8.86 -5.30
C ASP A 363 -1.81 -8.33 -4.89
N THR A 364 -2.75 -9.25 -4.74
CA THR A 364 -4.17 -8.96 -4.49
C THR A 364 -4.43 -8.21 -3.20
N LYS A 365 -3.53 -8.29 -2.21
CA LYS A 365 -3.67 -7.52 -0.97
C LYS A 365 -3.66 -6.00 -1.20
N TRP A 366 -3.06 -5.52 -2.31
CA TRP A 366 -3.01 -4.11 -2.66
C TRP A 366 -3.94 -3.74 -3.83
N SER A 367 -4.64 -4.73 -4.45
CA SER A 367 -5.53 -4.49 -5.58
C SER A 367 -6.83 -3.79 -5.18
N ASP A 368 -7.57 -3.32 -6.17
CA ASP A 368 -8.90 -2.74 -5.99
C ASP A 368 -9.86 -3.75 -5.33
N PRO A 369 -10.46 -3.43 -4.17
CA PRO A 369 -11.44 -4.31 -3.52
C PRO A 369 -12.86 -4.16 -4.10
N PHE A 370 -13.12 -3.17 -4.94
CA PHE A 370 -14.44 -2.91 -5.53
C PHE A 370 -14.64 -3.69 -6.83
N ASN A 371 -15.90 -3.93 -7.17
CA ASN A 371 -16.24 -4.42 -8.50
C ASN A 371 -16.30 -3.26 -9.52
N ILE A 372 -16.54 -3.60 -10.79
CA ILE A 372 -16.55 -2.64 -11.91
C ILE A 372 -17.58 -1.51 -11.79
N ILE A 373 -18.60 -1.65 -10.93
CA ILE A 373 -19.59 -0.61 -10.65
C ILE A 373 -19.33 0.13 -9.33
N ASN A 374 -18.14 0.01 -8.79
CA ASN A 374 -17.73 0.59 -7.51
C ASN A 374 -18.61 0.14 -6.33
N ALA A 375 -19.07 -1.11 -6.34
CA ALA A 375 -19.79 -1.74 -5.24
C ALA A 375 -18.85 -2.65 -4.43
N LEU A 376 -19.08 -2.70 -3.13
CA LEU A 376 -18.36 -3.51 -2.16
C LEU A 376 -19.36 -4.24 -1.27
N SER A 377 -19.03 -5.47 -0.90
CA SER A 377 -19.73 -6.26 0.12
C SER A 377 -18.72 -6.78 1.13
N LEU A 378 -19.11 -6.87 2.39
CA LEU A 378 -18.24 -7.38 3.45
C LEU A 378 -18.75 -8.75 3.93
N ILE A 379 -17.83 -9.72 4.05
CA ILE A 379 -18.08 -10.93 4.82
C ILE A 379 -17.68 -10.64 6.26
N VAL A 380 -18.65 -10.70 7.16
CA VAL A 380 -18.47 -10.41 8.60
C VAL A 380 -18.60 -11.66 9.48
N LEU A 381 -19.06 -12.76 8.90
CA LEU A 381 -19.07 -14.09 9.50
C LEU A 381 -18.67 -15.13 8.45
N PRO A 382 -17.77 -16.06 8.76
CA PRO A 382 -17.40 -17.11 7.83
C PRO A 382 -18.58 -18.07 7.61
N LEU A 383 -18.65 -18.61 6.39
CA LEU A 383 -19.78 -19.48 6.01
C LEU A 383 -19.70 -20.90 6.59
N ASP A 384 -18.51 -21.37 7.06
CA ASP A 384 -18.27 -22.78 7.33
C ASP A 384 -17.35 -23.09 8.54
N THR A 385 -17.19 -22.23 9.53
CA THR A 385 -16.14 -22.39 10.56
C THR A 385 -16.61 -22.47 12.00
N ASP A 386 -17.89 -22.73 12.28
CA ASP A 386 -18.35 -22.90 13.65
C ASP A 386 -17.79 -24.21 14.24
N ALA A 387 -16.90 -24.09 15.21
CA ALA A 387 -16.42 -25.23 15.96
C ALA A 387 -17.28 -25.47 17.21
N LEU A 388 -17.78 -26.70 17.35
CA LEU A 388 -18.51 -27.13 18.53
C LEU A 388 -17.59 -27.96 19.42
N SER A 389 -17.47 -27.57 20.68
CA SER A 389 -16.83 -28.39 21.69
C SER A 389 -17.81 -28.70 22.83
N PHE A 390 -17.69 -29.92 23.37
CA PHE A 390 -18.54 -30.38 24.44
C PHE A 390 -17.69 -30.64 25.68
N SER A 391 -18.12 -30.12 26.82
CA SER A 391 -17.53 -30.40 28.12
C SER A 391 -18.61 -30.79 29.15
N GLY A 392 -18.21 -31.52 30.20
CA GLY A 392 -19.09 -31.98 31.25
C GLY A 392 -19.54 -33.43 31.14
N VAL A 393 -19.79 -34.05 32.27
CA VAL A 393 -20.25 -35.45 32.39
C VAL A 393 -21.49 -35.48 33.26
N GLY A 394 -22.62 -36.03 32.78
CA GLY A 394 -23.88 -36.14 33.54
C GLY A 394 -24.88 -35.05 33.20
N VAL A 395 -25.68 -34.61 34.17
CA VAL A 395 -26.93 -33.81 34.03
C VAL A 395 -26.68 -32.37 33.49
N ALA A 396 -25.45 -31.90 33.45
CA ALA A 396 -25.09 -30.56 32.91
C ALA A 396 -24.00 -30.72 31.87
N ARG A 397 -24.39 -30.78 30.60
CA ARG A 397 -23.44 -30.63 29.47
C ARG A 397 -23.31 -29.15 29.13
N GLU A 398 -22.07 -28.70 29.00
CA GLU A 398 -21.78 -27.40 28.44
C GLU A 398 -21.40 -27.57 26.98
N VAL A 399 -21.96 -26.73 26.14
CA VAL A 399 -21.62 -26.62 24.72
C VAL A 399 -20.94 -25.27 24.53
N THR A 400 -19.71 -25.29 24.06
CA THR A 400 -18.99 -24.07 23.64
C THR A 400 -18.97 -24.01 22.12
N VAL A 401 -19.48 -22.91 21.58
CA VAL A 401 -19.49 -22.60 20.16
C VAL A 401 -18.48 -21.50 19.93
N THR A 402 -17.49 -21.77 19.07
CA THR A 402 -16.49 -20.77 18.66
C THR A 402 -16.63 -20.47 17.18
N SER A 403 -16.45 -19.22 16.81
CA SER A 403 -16.41 -18.75 15.44
C SER A 403 -15.44 -17.57 15.32
N VAL A 404 -15.22 -17.09 14.11
CA VAL A 404 -14.42 -15.89 13.84
C VAL A 404 -15.36 -14.78 13.40
N GLY A 405 -15.18 -13.58 13.94
CA GLY A 405 -15.94 -12.39 13.57
C GLY A 405 -15.03 -11.18 13.42
N VAL A 406 -15.58 -10.07 13.03
CA VAL A 406 -14.86 -8.80 12.95
C VAL A 406 -14.59 -8.27 14.36
N PRO A 407 -13.36 -7.90 14.72
CA PRO A 407 -13.05 -7.34 16.04
C PRO A 407 -14.01 -6.22 16.45
N ASN A 408 -14.44 -6.20 17.69
CA ASN A 408 -15.34 -5.19 18.30
C ASN A 408 -16.75 -5.10 17.70
N VAL A 409 -17.10 -5.88 16.68
CA VAL A 409 -18.45 -5.90 16.11
C VAL A 409 -19.37 -6.75 16.97
N ALA A 410 -20.63 -6.32 17.09
CA ALA A 410 -21.66 -7.01 17.85
C ALA A 410 -22.35 -8.10 17.01
N TYR A 411 -22.63 -9.22 17.66
CA TYR A 411 -23.31 -10.37 17.07
C TYR A 411 -24.43 -10.85 18.01
N ILE A 412 -25.33 -11.64 17.46
CA ILE A 412 -26.31 -12.42 18.26
C ILE A 412 -25.87 -13.87 18.19
N PHE A 413 -25.72 -14.49 19.35
CA PHE A 413 -25.67 -15.94 19.47
C PHE A 413 -27.10 -16.47 19.63
N GLN A 414 -27.46 -17.48 18.85
CA GLN A 414 -28.83 -18.02 18.85
C GLN A 414 -28.82 -19.54 19.09
N THR A 415 -29.80 -20.00 19.87
CA THR A 415 -30.08 -21.42 20.13
C THR A 415 -31.47 -21.76 19.68
N SER A 416 -31.68 -22.98 19.18
CA SER A 416 -32.99 -23.50 18.77
C SER A 416 -33.04 -25.00 18.95
N THR A 417 -34.26 -25.53 19.20
CA THR A 417 -34.53 -26.97 19.22
C THR A 417 -35.28 -27.46 17.98
N ASP A 418 -35.75 -26.54 17.14
CA ASP A 418 -36.60 -26.84 15.97
C ASP A 418 -36.13 -26.17 14.66
N MET A 419 -35.03 -25.36 14.70
CA MET A 419 -34.55 -24.49 13.65
C MET A 419 -35.53 -23.41 13.14
N ILE A 420 -36.67 -23.25 13.86
CA ILE A 420 -37.71 -22.28 13.52
C ILE A 420 -37.76 -21.17 14.58
N THR A 421 -37.78 -21.58 15.85
CA THR A 421 -37.84 -20.67 17.01
C THR A 421 -36.46 -20.52 17.60
N TRP A 422 -35.94 -19.30 17.64
CA TRP A 422 -34.57 -18.99 18.09
C TRP A 422 -34.57 -18.13 19.33
N THR A 423 -33.85 -18.57 20.35
CA THR A 423 -33.53 -17.77 21.53
C THR A 423 -32.22 -17.05 21.34
N SER A 424 -32.22 -15.74 21.56
CA SER A 424 -31.08 -14.87 21.24
C SER A 424 -30.34 -14.40 22.48
N THR A 425 -29.01 -14.39 22.43
CA THR A 425 -28.14 -13.81 23.47
C THR A 425 -27.11 -12.90 22.75
N ALA A 426 -26.88 -11.70 23.25
CA ALA A 426 -25.89 -10.79 22.69
C ALA A 426 -24.48 -11.34 22.89
N SER A 427 -23.66 -11.18 21.90
CA SER A 427 -22.22 -11.53 21.88
C SER A 427 -21.45 -10.45 21.17
N THR A 428 -20.15 -10.35 21.44
CA THR A 428 -19.26 -9.40 20.75
C THR A 428 -17.95 -10.13 20.47
N ALA A 429 -17.45 -9.96 19.26
CA ALA A 429 -16.14 -10.49 18.92
C ALA A 429 -15.05 -9.84 19.79
N SER A 430 -14.08 -10.63 20.22
CA SER A 430 -12.90 -10.15 20.92
C SER A 430 -12.08 -9.22 20.02
N VAL A 431 -11.10 -8.52 20.58
CA VAL A 431 -10.16 -7.69 19.80
C VAL A 431 -9.31 -8.51 18.81
N ALA A 432 -9.24 -9.82 19.00
CA ALA A 432 -8.60 -10.77 18.07
C ALA A 432 -9.59 -11.37 17.06
N GLY A 433 -10.87 -10.96 17.08
CA GLY A 433 -11.91 -11.49 16.20
C GLY A 433 -12.55 -12.79 16.68
N GLU A 434 -12.17 -13.33 17.84
CA GLU A 434 -12.75 -14.58 18.34
C GLU A 434 -14.17 -14.35 18.90
N LEU A 435 -15.12 -15.18 18.46
CA LEU A 435 -16.46 -15.31 19.00
C LEU A 435 -16.54 -16.62 19.80
N THR A 436 -16.87 -16.54 21.08
CA THR A 436 -16.99 -17.72 21.93
C THR A 436 -18.22 -17.57 22.82
N MET A 437 -19.12 -18.57 22.81
CA MET A 437 -20.27 -18.65 23.68
C MET A 437 -20.38 -20.07 24.26
N THR A 438 -20.50 -20.13 25.58
CA THR A 438 -20.78 -21.39 26.30
C THR A 438 -22.21 -21.38 26.83
N VAL A 439 -22.95 -22.42 26.53
CA VAL A 439 -24.33 -22.62 26.97
C VAL A 439 -24.52 -23.99 27.60
N SER A 440 -25.38 -24.06 28.61
CA SER A 440 -25.75 -25.33 29.17
C SER A 440 -26.82 -26.01 28.30
N ALA A 441 -26.53 -27.22 27.84
CA ALA A 441 -27.48 -28.06 27.10
C ALA A 441 -28.18 -29.02 28.05
N PRO A 442 -29.53 -28.93 28.22
CA PRO A 442 -30.25 -29.86 29.07
C PRO A 442 -30.20 -31.29 28.50
N GLU A 443 -30.07 -32.26 29.39
CA GLU A 443 -29.98 -33.71 29.04
C GLU A 443 -31.23 -34.23 28.32
N SER A 444 -32.35 -33.50 28.44
CA SER A 444 -33.66 -33.88 27.91
C SER A 444 -33.95 -33.42 26.48
N ASP A 445 -33.11 -32.57 25.89
CA ASP A 445 -33.29 -32.09 24.50
C ASP A 445 -32.51 -32.91 23.53
N PRO A 446 -33.17 -33.72 22.66
CA PRO A 446 -32.49 -34.60 21.72
C PRO A 446 -31.80 -33.87 20.57
N GLN A 447 -32.12 -32.60 20.35
CA GLN A 447 -31.52 -31.79 19.28
C GLN A 447 -31.42 -30.33 19.74
N CYS A 448 -30.23 -29.74 19.65
CA CYS A 448 -29.99 -28.31 19.81
C CYS A 448 -29.19 -27.79 18.62
N PHE A 449 -29.60 -26.67 18.08
CA PHE A 449 -28.96 -25.98 17.00
C PHE A 449 -28.39 -24.64 17.51
N TYR A 450 -27.23 -24.27 17.01
CA TYR A 450 -26.50 -23.08 17.42
C TYR A 450 -26.06 -22.31 16.20
N ARG A 451 -26.10 -20.95 16.27
CA ARG A 451 -25.53 -20.09 15.24
C ARG A 451 -25.15 -18.72 15.80
N TYR A 452 -24.21 -18.07 15.14
CA TYR A 452 -24.03 -16.63 15.22
C TYR A 452 -24.80 -15.94 14.11
N ALA A 453 -25.26 -14.74 14.37
CA ALA A 453 -25.83 -13.84 13.35
C ALA A 453 -25.30 -12.44 13.58
N TYR A 454 -24.91 -11.76 12.49
CA TYR A 454 -24.54 -10.36 12.52
C TYR A 454 -25.77 -9.48 12.68
N ILE A 455 -25.64 -8.41 13.48
CA ILE A 455 -26.68 -7.38 13.60
C ILE A 455 -26.11 -6.12 12.91
N PRO A 456 -26.73 -5.65 11.83
CA PRO A 456 -26.37 -4.36 11.25
C PRO A 456 -26.38 -3.25 12.29
N VAL A 457 -25.44 -2.32 12.21
CA VAL A 457 -25.40 -1.13 13.06
C VAL A 457 -26.51 -0.19 12.56
N GLU A 458 -27.53 0.09 13.39
CA GLU A 458 -28.61 1.04 13.09
C GLU A 458 -28.16 2.51 13.23
#